data_d883a65cf98da789ac17352ad6b698c2
#
_entry.id   d883a65cf98da789ac17352ad6b698c2
#
_cell.length_a   1.000
_cell.length_b   1.000
_cell.length_c   1.000
_cell.angle_alpha   90.00
_cell.angle_beta   90.00
_cell.angle_gamma   90.00
#
_symmetry.space_group_name_H-M   'P 1'
#
loop_
_entity.id
_entity.type
_entity.pdbx_description
1 polymer ?
#
loop_
_entity_poly.entity_id
_entity_poly.type
_entity_poly.pdbx_seq_one_letter_code
_entity_poly.pdbx_strand_id
1 'polypeptide(L)'
;MSRKSEECETTRLRILRAVTKPIEKMTVSQISSAAGVSRQTFYSLFASKYDIAYWYLKKAESRFLVEIGRTLSLSDGISNYFEFLERERPYLANAFERKPDKRELRERLDYLINEMLQTASGKGVDIDEDFKFCVSYTVESANCLVASWCLHGGASDDAETMARRLKMCIPQRLATLSDPESLSAKRPAFD
;
A
#
# COMPACT_ATOMS: atom_id res chain seq x y z
N MET A 1 -10.53 12.12 -13.02
CA MET A 1 -10.50 12.62 -11.60
C MET A 1 -10.94 14.06 -11.61
N SER A 2 -11.66 14.54 -10.58
CA SER A 2 -12.06 15.96 -10.46
C SER A 2 -10.86 16.81 -10.07
N ARG A 3 -10.73 18.06 -10.61
CA ARG A 3 -9.70 19.05 -10.25
C ARG A 3 -9.52 19.20 -8.73
N LYS A 4 -10.62 19.19 -7.98
CA LYS A 4 -10.62 19.23 -6.51
C LYS A 4 -9.94 18.00 -5.87
N SER A 5 -10.06 16.82 -6.49
CA SER A 5 -9.42 15.60 -6.03
C SER A 5 -7.89 15.66 -6.24
N GLU A 6 -7.43 16.23 -7.35
CA GLU A 6 -6.00 16.39 -7.65
C GLU A 6 -5.33 17.42 -6.72
N GLU A 7 -6.02 18.54 -6.43
CA GLU A 7 -5.54 19.55 -5.48
C GLU A 7 -5.42 18.98 -4.05
N CYS A 8 -6.40 18.16 -3.65
CA CYS A 8 -6.40 17.47 -2.37
C CYS A 8 -5.22 16.50 -2.25
N GLU A 9 -4.97 15.71 -3.30
CA GLU A 9 -3.87 14.77 -3.36
C GLU A 9 -2.49 15.48 -3.32
N THR A 10 -2.33 16.53 -4.11
CA THR A 10 -1.13 17.36 -4.12
C THR A 10 -0.84 17.93 -2.73
N THR A 11 -1.87 18.39 -2.03
CA THR A 11 -1.74 18.93 -0.67
C THR A 11 -1.34 17.85 0.32
N ARG A 12 -1.91 16.64 0.23
CA ARG A 12 -1.51 15.50 1.07
C ARG A 12 -0.06 15.09 0.85
N LEU A 13 0.42 15.10 -0.41
CA LEU A 13 1.84 14.82 -0.73
C LEU A 13 2.78 15.89 -0.14
N ARG A 14 2.40 17.17 -0.18
CA ARG A 14 3.17 18.24 0.48
C ARG A 14 3.28 18.00 1.98
N ILE A 15 2.19 17.58 2.63
CA ILE A 15 2.17 17.26 4.06
C ILE A 15 3.08 16.07 4.36
N LEU A 16 3.05 14.99 3.57
CA LEU A 16 3.96 13.85 3.73
C LEU A 16 5.42 14.28 3.63
N ARG A 17 5.77 15.06 2.62
CA ARG A 17 7.16 15.55 2.40
C ARG A 17 7.63 16.52 3.46
N ALA A 18 6.73 17.14 4.20
CA ALA A 18 7.04 18.00 5.33
C ALA A 18 7.43 17.22 6.61
N VAL A 19 7.23 15.90 6.64
CA VAL A 19 7.65 15.03 7.74
C VAL A 19 9.13 14.70 7.61
N THR A 20 9.98 15.59 8.14
CA THR A 20 11.45 15.51 8.00
C THR A 20 12.16 14.84 9.18
N LYS A 21 11.41 14.44 10.21
CA LYS A 21 11.88 13.74 11.42
C LYS A 21 10.87 12.66 11.79
N PRO A 22 11.24 11.69 12.65
CA PRO A 22 10.27 10.71 13.14
C PRO A 22 8.99 11.39 13.61
N ILE A 23 7.87 10.88 13.16
CA ILE A 23 6.53 11.50 13.30
C ILE A 23 6.17 11.78 14.77
N GLU A 24 6.65 10.94 15.69
CA GLU A 24 6.44 11.11 17.13
C GLU A 24 7.06 12.43 17.63
N LYS A 25 8.16 12.87 17.02
CA LYS A 25 8.91 14.08 17.39
C LYS A 25 8.41 15.35 16.69
N MET A 26 7.38 15.26 15.86
CA MET A 26 6.80 16.41 15.16
C MET A 26 5.38 16.69 15.63
N THR A 27 5.04 17.95 15.78
CA THR A 27 3.66 18.40 16.02
C THR A 27 2.92 18.67 14.71
N VAL A 28 1.59 18.60 14.72
CA VAL A 28 0.77 18.99 13.55
C VAL A 28 1.05 20.41 13.12
N SER A 29 1.31 21.34 14.09
CA SER A 29 1.66 22.73 13.77
C SER A 29 2.98 22.84 12.99
N GLN A 30 4.00 22.07 13.36
CA GLN A 30 5.29 22.05 12.65
C GLN A 30 5.14 21.45 11.24
N ILE A 31 4.41 20.35 11.11
CA ILE A 31 4.14 19.70 9.81
C ILE A 31 3.34 20.65 8.91
N SER A 32 2.26 21.25 9.42
CA SER A 32 1.43 22.17 8.65
C SER A 32 2.21 23.40 8.17
N SER A 33 3.02 24.00 9.06
CA SER A 33 3.88 25.14 8.72
C SER A 33 4.89 24.77 7.63
N ALA A 34 5.57 23.64 7.77
CA ALA A 34 6.54 23.17 6.79
C ALA A 34 5.89 22.80 5.44
N ALA A 35 4.65 22.31 5.46
CA ALA A 35 3.86 22.01 4.25
C ALA A 35 3.24 23.29 3.62
N GLY A 36 3.30 24.44 4.27
CA GLY A 36 2.64 25.67 3.81
C GLY A 36 1.12 25.55 3.80
N VAL A 37 0.53 24.90 4.82
CA VAL A 37 -0.92 24.74 4.98
C VAL A 37 -1.38 25.18 6.37
N SER A 38 -2.66 25.51 6.53
CA SER A 38 -3.23 25.77 7.85
C SER A 38 -3.46 24.45 8.61
N ARG A 39 -3.53 24.51 9.96
CA ARG A 39 -3.96 23.37 10.77
C ARG A 39 -5.37 22.90 10.42
N GLN A 40 -6.25 23.82 10.06
CA GLN A 40 -7.60 23.47 9.61
C GLN A 40 -7.56 22.65 8.32
N THR A 41 -6.71 23.07 7.35
CA THR A 41 -6.47 22.30 6.12
C THR A 41 -5.89 20.93 6.44
N PHE A 42 -4.93 20.83 7.38
CA PHE A 42 -4.41 19.54 7.81
C PHE A 42 -5.52 18.62 8.32
N TYR A 43 -6.34 19.09 9.27
CA TYR A 43 -7.41 18.28 9.87
C TYR A 43 -8.60 18.00 8.93
N SER A 44 -8.74 18.75 7.84
CA SER A 44 -9.68 18.38 6.77
C SER A 44 -9.21 17.21 5.91
N LEU A 45 -7.91 16.87 5.96
CA LEU A 45 -7.27 15.83 5.16
C LEU A 45 -6.89 14.58 5.96
N PHE A 46 -6.50 14.76 7.23
CA PHE A 46 -6.03 13.72 8.13
C PHE A 46 -6.61 13.93 9.53
N ALA A 47 -7.15 12.89 10.16
CA ALA A 47 -7.66 12.97 11.52
C ALA A 47 -6.48 13.13 12.52
N SER A 48 -5.34 12.52 12.22
CA SER A 48 -4.12 12.61 13.01
C SER A 48 -2.87 12.71 12.11
N LYS A 49 -1.71 13.03 12.71
CA LYS A 49 -0.44 13.01 11.99
C LYS A 49 -0.02 11.59 11.58
N TYR A 50 -0.50 10.59 12.27
CA TYR A 50 -0.17 9.18 12.01
C TYR A 50 -0.86 8.63 10.76
N ASP A 51 -1.97 9.23 10.33
CA ASP A 51 -2.71 8.82 9.12
C ASP A 51 -1.94 9.11 7.83
N ILE A 52 -0.90 9.96 7.87
CA ILE A 52 -0.15 10.40 6.69
C ILE A 52 0.49 9.19 5.98
N ALA A 53 1.22 8.34 6.72
CA ALA A 53 1.88 7.18 6.15
C ALA A 53 0.88 6.14 5.66
N TYR A 54 -0.17 5.88 6.43
CA TYR A 54 -1.22 4.91 6.07
C TYR A 54 -1.98 5.32 4.82
N TRP A 55 -2.33 6.60 4.69
CA TRP A 55 -2.94 7.11 3.46
C TRP A 55 -2.04 6.84 2.24
N TYR A 56 -0.74 7.08 2.37
CA TYR A 56 0.19 6.94 1.26
C TYR A 56 0.42 5.48 0.89
N LEU A 57 0.53 4.60 1.88
CA LEU A 57 0.59 3.15 1.65
C LEU A 57 -0.67 2.63 0.97
N LYS A 58 -1.85 2.99 1.49
CA LYS A 58 -3.12 2.57 0.89
C LYS A 58 -3.23 2.98 -0.57
N LYS A 59 -2.72 4.16 -0.92
CA LYS A 59 -2.66 4.61 -2.31
C LYS A 59 -1.74 3.73 -3.16
N ALA A 60 -0.55 3.39 -2.66
CA ALA A 60 0.37 2.49 -3.35
C ALA A 60 -0.20 1.07 -3.50
N GLU A 61 -0.79 0.55 -2.43
CA GLU A 61 -1.46 -0.76 -2.41
C GLU A 61 -2.60 -0.82 -3.43
N SER A 62 -3.46 0.19 -3.47
CA SER A 62 -4.55 0.27 -4.46
C SER A 62 -4.04 0.34 -5.89
N ARG A 63 -2.88 0.97 -6.13
CA ARG A 63 -2.30 1.13 -7.45
C ARG A 63 -1.58 -0.12 -7.94
N PHE A 64 -0.97 -0.89 -7.07
CA PHE A 64 -0.08 -1.98 -7.45
C PHE A 64 -0.60 -3.34 -6.97
N LEU A 65 -0.98 -3.48 -5.70
CA LEU A 65 -1.36 -4.77 -5.13
C LEU A 65 -2.80 -5.16 -5.45
N VAL A 66 -3.74 -4.21 -5.39
CA VAL A 66 -5.15 -4.44 -5.75
C VAL A 66 -5.30 -4.75 -7.25
N GLU A 67 -4.40 -4.24 -8.07
CA GLU A 67 -4.41 -4.47 -9.52
C GLU A 67 -3.81 -5.83 -9.93
N ILE A 68 -3.21 -6.57 -8.99
CA ILE A 68 -2.74 -7.94 -9.26
C ILE A 68 -3.91 -8.82 -9.66
N GLY A 69 -3.76 -9.49 -10.80
CA GLY A 69 -4.82 -10.32 -11.36
C GLY A 69 -5.94 -9.54 -12.05
N ARG A 70 -5.91 -8.22 -12.07
CA ARG A 70 -6.82 -7.34 -12.81
C ARG A 70 -6.11 -6.75 -14.03
N THR A 71 -5.13 -5.91 -13.81
CA THR A 71 -4.35 -5.22 -14.86
C THR A 71 -2.87 -5.52 -14.77
N LEU A 72 -2.38 -6.01 -13.63
CA LEU A 72 -0.99 -6.35 -13.38
C LEU A 72 -0.82 -7.85 -13.12
N SER A 73 0.33 -8.41 -13.55
CA SER A 73 0.78 -9.71 -13.08
C SER A 73 1.19 -9.62 -11.60
N LEU A 74 1.25 -10.77 -10.91
CA LEU A 74 1.79 -10.84 -9.55
C LEU A 74 3.21 -10.28 -9.49
N SER A 75 4.03 -10.64 -10.47
CA SER A 75 5.41 -10.18 -10.54
C SER A 75 5.50 -8.67 -10.68
N ASP A 76 4.74 -8.09 -11.62
CA ASP A 76 4.78 -6.65 -11.87
C ASP A 76 4.19 -5.86 -10.69
N GLY A 77 3.06 -6.31 -10.14
CA GLY A 77 2.43 -5.65 -9.00
C GLY A 77 3.36 -5.57 -7.79
N ILE A 78 4.01 -6.68 -7.44
CA ILE A 78 4.96 -6.71 -6.31
C ILE A 78 6.21 -5.90 -6.62
N SER A 79 6.82 -6.05 -7.81
CA SER A 79 8.02 -5.30 -8.17
C SER A 79 7.76 -3.79 -8.16
N ASN A 80 6.71 -3.34 -8.83
CA ASN A 80 6.34 -1.91 -8.88
C ASN A 80 6.03 -1.35 -7.48
N TYR A 81 5.43 -2.16 -6.61
CA TYR A 81 5.15 -1.76 -5.22
C TYR A 81 6.45 -1.54 -4.43
N PHE A 82 7.42 -2.46 -4.50
CA PHE A 82 8.69 -2.31 -3.80
C PHE A 82 9.55 -1.18 -4.37
N GLU A 83 9.60 -1.01 -5.70
CA GLU A 83 10.27 0.12 -6.34
C GLU A 83 9.68 1.46 -5.90
N PHE A 84 8.35 1.53 -5.81
CA PHE A 84 7.66 2.71 -5.29
C PHE A 84 8.06 2.99 -3.84
N LEU A 85 8.02 1.97 -2.97
CA LEU A 85 8.37 2.12 -1.56
C LEU A 85 9.85 2.52 -1.38
N GLU A 86 10.76 1.99 -2.17
CA GLU A 86 12.18 2.36 -2.14
C GLU A 86 12.40 3.82 -2.48
N ARG A 87 11.79 4.28 -3.56
CA ARG A 87 11.85 5.70 -3.96
C ARG A 87 11.28 6.63 -2.90
N GLU A 88 10.20 6.24 -2.26
CA GLU A 88 9.50 7.06 -1.27
C GLU A 88 9.98 6.82 0.17
N ARG A 89 10.92 5.90 0.38
CA ARG A 89 11.46 5.56 1.71
C ARG A 89 11.90 6.75 2.54
N PRO A 90 12.60 7.77 2.00
CA PRO A 90 13.04 8.92 2.80
C PRO A 90 11.89 9.64 3.52
N TYR A 91 10.69 9.61 2.93
CA TYR A 91 9.49 10.22 3.52
C TYR A 91 8.73 9.22 4.40
N LEU A 92 8.56 7.99 3.93
CA LEU A 92 7.84 6.95 4.65
C LEU A 92 8.52 6.59 5.97
N ALA A 93 9.85 6.44 6.00
CA ALA A 93 10.59 6.09 7.22
C ALA A 93 10.38 7.08 8.37
N ASN A 94 10.16 8.36 8.07
CA ASN A 94 9.83 9.37 9.07
C ASN A 94 8.34 9.40 9.43
N ALA A 95 7.46 9.11 8.47
CA ALA A 95 6.01 9.18 8.66
C ALA A 95 5.42 7.93 9.32
N PHE A 96 6.13 6.80 9.27
CA PHE A 96 5.71 5.57 9.94
C PHE A 96 5.77 5.71 11.45
N GLU A 97 4.67 5.39 12.09
CA GLU A 97 4.63 5.22 13.54
C GLU A 97 5.22 3.86 13.93
N ARG A 98 6.05 3.84 14.96
CA ARG A 98 6.64 2.59 15.48
C ARG A 98 5.63 1.66 16.15
N LYS A 99 4.48 2.20 16.56
CA LYS A 99 3.36 1.47 17.16
C LYS A 99 2.05 1.91 16.51
N PRO A 100 1.70 1.34 15.35
CA PRO A 100 0.48 1.70 14.64
C PRO A 100 -0.77 1.43 15.46
N ASP A 101 -1.81 2.22 15.25
CA ASP A 101 -3.14 1.92 15.77
C ASP A 101 -3.60 0.58 15.19
N LYS A 102 -3.94 -0.35 16.10
CA LYS A 102 -4.31 -1.72 15.70
C LYS A 102 -5.59 -1.76 14.87
N ARG A 103 -6.51 -0.83 15.09
CA ARG A 103 -7.77 -0.78 14.35
C ARG A 103 -7.54 -0.31 12.92
N GLU A 104 -6.81 0.79 12.74
CA GLU A 104 -6.49 1.31 11.40
C GLU A 104 -5.67 0.31 10.58
N LEU A 105 -4.69 -0.34 11.22
CA LEU A 105 -3.93 -1.41 10.60
C LEU A 105 -4.85 -2.55 10.14
N ARG A 106 -5.76 -3.00 11.02
CA ARG A 106 -6.71 -4.07 10.68
C ARG A 106 -7.62 -3.67 9.52
N GLU A 107 -8.22 -2.49 9.56
CA GLU A 107 -9.09 -1.98 8.49
C GLU A 107 -8.37 -1.94 7.12
N ARG A 108 -7.08 -1.57 7.11
CA ARG A 108 -6.28 -1.56 5.89
C ARG A 108 -5.99 -2.96 5.36
N LEU A 109 -5.61 -3.89 6.23
CA LEU A 109 -5.34 -5.27 5.85
C LEU A 109 -6.61 -5.99 5.38
N ASP A 110 -7.72 -5.79 6.10
CA ASP A 110 -9.03 -6.35 5.71
C ASP A 110 -9.49 -5.82 4.34
N TYR A 111 -9.22 -4.55 4.03
CA TYR A 111 -9.46 -4.01 2.70
C TYR A 111 -8.68 -4.76 1.62
N LEU A 112 -7.35 -4.95 1.79
CA LEU A 112 -6.52 -5.70 0.84
C LEU A 112 -6.96 -7.16 0.69
N ILE A 113 -7.26 -7.83 1.81
CA ILE A 113 -7.75 -9.21 1.82
C ILE A 113 -9.05 -9.30 1.00
N ASN A 114 -10.02 -8.41 1.26
CA ASN A 114 -11.29 -8.41 0.56
C ASN A 114 -11.14 -8.15 -0.95
N GLU A 115 -10.28 -7.20 -1.36
CA GLU A 115 -10.01 -6.94 -2.77
C GLU A 115 -9.39 -8.15 -3.48
N MET A 116 -8.47 -8.87 -2.83
CA MET A 116 -7.89 -10.09 -3.37
C MET A 116 -8.91 -11.22 -3.49
N LEU A 117 -9.76 -11.41 -2.47
CA LEU A 117 -10.83 -12.43 -2.51
C LEU A 117 -11.87 -12.13 -3.60
N GLN A 118 -12.26 -10.86 -3.78
CA GLN A 118 -13.15 -10.43 -4.86
C GLN A 118 -12.53 -10.69 -6.24
N THR A 119 -11.25 -10.38 -6.40
CA THR A 119 -10.53 -10.65 -7.66
C THR A 119 -10.49 -12.14 -7.98
N ALA A 120 -10.20 -12.99 -6.96
CA ALA A 120 -10.19 -14.43 -7.09
C ALA A 120 -11.58 -15.00 -7.46
N SER A 121 -12.61 -14.54 -6.75
CA SER A 121 -14.01 -14.93 -7.04
C SER A 121 -14.42 -14.52 -8.46
N GLY A 122 -14.06 -13.33 -8.90
CA GLY A 122 -14.32 -12.87 -10.27
C GLY A 122 -13.64 -13.70 -11.36
N LYS A 123 -12.58 -14.42 -11.01
CA LYS A 123 -11.87 -15.37 -11.88
C LYS A 123 -12.39 -16.82 -11.77
N GLY A 124 -13.41 -17.04 -10.95
CA GLY A 124 -14.00 -18.37 -10.75
C GLY A 124 -13.19 -19.29 -9.84
N VAL A 125 -12.29 -18.72 -9.02
CA VAL A 125 -11.57 -19.48 -7.99
C VAL A 125 -12.52 -19.82 -6.86
N ASP A 126 -12.48 -21.07 -6.38
CA ASP A 126 -13.22 -21.49 -5.19
C ASP A 126 -12.61 -20.85 -3.93
N ILE A 127 -13.43 -20.07 -3.22
CA ILE A 127 -13.05 -19.32 -2.02
C ILE A 127 -13.39 -20.13 -0.77
N ASP A 128 -12.70 -21.27 -0.63
CA ASP A 128 -12.78 -22.10 0.58
C ASP A 128 -12.02 -21.44 1.78
N GLU A 129 -12.13 -22.05 2.95
CA GLU A 129 -11.48 -21.52 4.17
C GLU A 129 -9.95 -21.54 4.08
N ASP A 130 -9.37 -22.55 3.41
CA ASP A 130 -7.92 -22.62 3.20
C ASP A 130 -7.44 -21.52 2.26
N PHE A 131 -8.23 -21.17 1.24
CA PHE A 131 -7.90 -20.06 0.36
C PHE A 131 -7.95 -18.72 1.10
N LYS A 132 -8.99 -18.49 1.90
CA LYS A 132 -9.11 -17.29 2.76
C LYS A 132 -7.92 -17.19 3.72
N PHE A 133 -7.53 -18.30 4.34
CA PHE A 133 -6.37 -18.36 5.21
C PHE A 133 -5.08 -18.00 4.46
N CYS A 134 -4.85 -18.58 3.27
CA CYS A 134 -3.67 -18.26 2.44
C CYS A 134 -3.60 -16.75 2.10
N VAL A 135 -4.73 -16.14 1.72
CA VAL A 135 -4.80 -14.70 1.42
C VAL A 135 -4.46 -13.89 2.66
N SER A 136 -5.12 -14.16 3.80
CA SER A 136 -4.91 -13.42 5.05
C SER A 136 -3.46 -13.55 5.53
N TYR A 137 -2.92 -14.76 5.57
CA TYR A 137 -1.53 -15.02 5.95
C TYR A 137 -0.54 -14.26 5.05
N THR A 138 -0.76 -14.28 3.74
CA THR A 138 0.14 -13.60 2.78
C THR A 138 0.12 -12.09 2.98
N VAL A 139 -1.06 -11.48 3.11
CA VAL A 139 -1.21 -10.04 3.30
C VAL A 139 -0.60 -9.59 4.63
N GLU A 140 -0.90 -10.30 5.72
CA GLU A 140 -0.39 -9.96 7.06
C GLU A 140 1.14 -10.13 7.14
N SER A 141 1.68 -11.22 6.61
CA SER A 141 3.13 -11.49 6.58
C SER A 141 3.87 -10.47 5.71
N ALA A 142 3.35 -10.16 4.52
CA ALA A 142 3.92 -9.14 3.65
C ALA A 142 3.91 -7.77 4.30
N ASN A 143 2.84 -7.41 5.02
CA ASN A 143 2.79 -6.15 5.77
C ASN A 143 3.89 -6.05 6.83
N CYS A 144 4.14 -7.12 7.60
CA CYS A 144 5.21 -7.14 8.58
C CYS A 144 6.59 -6.95 7.92
N LEU A 145 6.82 -7.62 6.78
CA LEU A 145 8.05 -7.49 6.02
C LEU A 145 8.27 -6.07 5.50
N VAL A 146 7.25 -5.47 4.89
CA VAL A 146 7.27 -4.10 4.35
C VAL A 146 7.51 -3.09 5.46
N ALA A 147 6.78 -3.19 6.58
CA ALA A 147 6.94 -2.28 7.70
C ALA A 147 8.37 -2.35 8.28
N SER A 148 8.90 -3.55 8.48
CA SER A 148 10.28 -3.74 8.95
C SER A 148 11.29 -3.14 7.98
N TRP A 149 11.13 -3.39 6.69
CA TRP A 149 12.04 -2.88 5.65
C TRP A 149 12.01 -1.34 5.54
N CYS A 150 10.82 -0.72 5.62
CA CYS A 150 10.68 0.74 5.60
C CYS A 150 11.29 1.40 6.84
N LEU A 151 11.07 0.82 8.04
CA LEU A 151 11.49 1.41 9.30
C LEU A 151 12.99 1.25 9.59
N HIS A 152 13.55 0.09 9.28
CA HIS A 152 14.93 -0.25 9.66
C HIS A 152 15.93 0.00 8.53
N GLY A 153 15.46 0.58 7.42
CA GLY A 153 16.26 1.05 6.29
C GLY A 153 17.25 0.01 5.83
N GLY A 154 16.81 -0.92 5.01
CA GLY A 154 17.67 -1.99 4.53
C GLY A 154 18.99 -1.48 3.95
N ALA A 155 20.01 -1.44 4.78
CA ALA A 155 21.39 -1.24 4.31
C ALA A 155 21.85 -2.42 3.44
N SER A 156 21.07 -3.52 3.40
CA SER A 156 21.43 -4.76 2.74
C SER A 156 20.53 -5.19 1.58
N ASP A 157 19.29 -4.71 1.50
CA ASP A 157 18.33 -5.22 0.53
C ASP A 157 17.64 -4.08 -0.23
N ASP A 158 17.78 -4.10 -1.55
CA ASP A 158 17.08 -3.21 -2.48
C ASP A 158 15.66 -3.71 -2.78
N ALA A 159 14.89 -2.91 -3.53
CA ALA A 159 13.53 -3.23 -3.92
C ALA A 159 13.42 -4.54 -4.70
N GLU A 160 14.36 -4.81 -5.60
CA GLU A 160 14.39 -6.03 -6.42
C GLU A 160 14.56 -7.27 -5.55
N THR A 161 15.50 -7.24 -4.60
CA THR A 161 15.74 -8.32 -3.65
C THR A 161 14.52 -8.58 -2.78
N MET A 162 13.88 -7.53 -2.26
CA MET A 162 12.70 -7.66 -1.43
C MET A 162 11.51 -8.22 -2.21
N ALA A 163 11.28 -7.72 -3.43
CA ALA A 163 10.23 -8.23 -4.31
C ALA A 163 10.45 -9.71 -4.65
N ARG A 164 11.69 -10.10 -4.98
CA ARG A 164 12.06 -11.49 -5.26
C ARG A 164 11.80 -12.40 -4.05
N ARG A 165 12.24 -11.98 -2.85
CA ARG A 165 12.02 -12.76 -1.61
C ARG A 165 10.55 -12.93 -1.29
N LEU A 166 9.75 -11.87 -1.39
CA LEU A 166 8.31 -11.96 -1.15
C LEU A 166 7.65 -12.93 -2.14
N LYS A 167 8.00 -12.83 -3.43
CA LYS A 167 7.45 -13.74 -4.47
C LYS A 167 7.74 -15.22 -4.17
N MET A 168 8.89 -15.54 -3.59
CA MET A 168 9.24 -16.92 -3.19
C MET A 168 8.38 -17.44 -2.01
N CYS A 169 7.81 -16.55 -1.21
CA CYS A 169 7.00 -16.91 -0.04
C CYS A 169 5.49 -16.97 -0.35
N ILE A 170 5.07 -16.59 -1.55
CA ILE A 170 3.65 -16.59 -1.92
C ILE A 170 3.19 -18.03 -2.16
N PRO A 171 2.11 -18.48 -1.51
CA PRO A 171 1.54 -19.80 -1.74
C PRO A 171 1.18 -20.01 -3.20
N GLN A 172 1.47 -21.20 -3.75
CA GLN A 172 1.19 -21.54 -5.16
C GLN A 172 -0.29 -21.31 -5.54
N ARG A 173 -1.21 -21.52 -4.60
CA ARG A 173 -2.64 -21.26 -4.78
C ARG A 173 -2.94 -19.79 -5.13
N LEU A 174 -2.16 -18.84 -4.63
CA LEU A 174 -2.30 -17.42 -4.94
C LEU A 174 -1.54 -17.04 -6.23
N ALA A 175 -0.45 -17.72 -6.53
CA ALA A 175 0.31 -17.48 -7.75
C ALA A 175 -0.52 -17.73 -9.03
N THR A 176 -1.46 -18.68 -8.99
CA THR A 176 -2.36 -18.97 -10.12
C THR A 176 -3.37 -17.85 -10.42
N LEU A 177 -3.63 -16.93 -9.48
CA LEU A 177 -4.52 -15.78 -9.71
C LEU A 177 -3.93 -14.73 -10.64
N SER A 178 -2.65 -14.76 -10.86
CA SER A 178 -1.85 -13.65 -11.37
C SER A 178 -1.51 -13.77 -12.85
N ASP A 179 -2.08 -14.74 -13.55
CA ASP A 179 -1.84 -14.89 -14.99
C ASP A 179 -2.69 -13.85 -15.77
N PRO A 180 -2.07 -12.81 -16.39
CA PRO A 180 -2.81 -11.81 -17.16
C PRO A 180 -3.49 -12.40 -18.39
N GLU A 181 -3.01 -13.56 -18.90
CA GLU A 181 -3.60 -14.19 -20.09
C GLU A 181 -5.05 -14.66 -19.84
N SER A 182 -5.40 -14.95 -18.57
CA SER A 182 -6.79 -15.24 -18.20
C SER A 182 -7.71 -14.02 -18.27
N LEU A 183 -7.17 -12.80 -18.34
CA LEU A 183 -7.92 -11.55 -18.43
C LEU A 183 -8.24 -11.14 -19.88
N SER A 184 -7.45 -11.60 -20.85
CA SER A 184 -7.66 -11.25 -22.25
C SER A 184 -8.93 -11.87 -22.87
N ALA A 185 -9.43 -12.96 -22.25
CA ALA A 185 -10.63 -13.66 -22.70
C ALA A 185 -11.97 -13.00 -22.31
N LYS A 186 -11.97 -11.97 -21.46
CA LYS A 186 -13.21 -11.32 -20.92
C LYS A 186 -13.20 -9.81 -20.93
N ARG A 187 -12.44 -9.16 -21.81
CA ARG A 187 -12.63 -7.71 -22.01
C ARG A 187 -13.93 -7.49 -22.80
N PRO A 188 -15.00 -6.88 -22.23
CA PRO A 188 -16.00 -6.25 -23.05
C PRO A 188 -15.30 -5.13 -23.82
N ALA A 189 -15.49 -5.08 -25.14
CA ALA A 189 -15.10 -3.93 -25.93
C ALA A 189 -15.80 -2.70 -25.33
N PHE A 190 -15.04 -1.73 -24.89
CA PHE A 190 -15.56 -0.39 -24.64
C PHE A 190 -15.51 0.33 -25.98
N ASP A 191 -16.69 0.48 -26.60
CA ASP A 191 -16.96 1.48 -27.64
C ASP A 191 -16.94 2.89 -27.03
#